data_3bcfef6da19f2479f14f716999a8b346
#
_entry.id   3bcfef6da19f2479f14f716999a8b346
#
_cell.length_a   1.000
_cell.length_b   1.000
_cell.length_c   1.000
_cell.angle_alpha   90.00
_cell.angle_beta   90.00
_cell.angle_gamma   90.00
#
_symmetry.space_group_name_H-M   'P 1'
#
loop_
_entity.id
_entity.type
_entity.pdbx_description
1 polymer ?
#
loop_
_entity_poly.entity_id
_entity_poly.type
_entity_poly.pdbx_seq_one_letter_code
_entity_poly.pdbx_strand_id
1 'polypeptide(L)'
;MKINSKDDIIDYFKDGFKEKLFIGVENEKFLIDNSSGKRINYKQTLDVLNFLKTFGWTEVKEKENLIGLSHNGKSITLEPGNQIELAGGLCKNIHEVCLESYNFQDQLNEACEKYNFKTISIGHDPSTKTNDVPSNPKERYKIMTSEMPKNGSLSLNMMYQT
;
A
#
# COMPACT_ATOMS: atom_id res chain seq x y z
N MET A 1 2.35 -23.47 -2.18
CA MET A 1 2.67 -24.56 -1.21
C MET A 1 1.35 -25.17 -0.74
N LYS A 2 1.25 -26.49 -0.66
CA LYS A 2 0.07 -27.15 -0.11
C LYS A 2 0.36 -27.50 1.36
N ILE A 3 -0.46 -27.01 2.27
CA ILE A 3 -0.33 -27.28 3.71
C ILE A 3 -1.11 -28.57 3.99
N ASN A 4 -0.44 -29.59 4.49
CA ASN A 4 -1.04 -30.90 4.82
C ASN A 4 -0.99 -31.20 6.33
N SER A 5 -0.15 -30.49 7.09
CA SER A 5 0.04 -30.73 8.52
C SER A 5 0.36 -29.40 9.26
N LYS A 6 0.30 -29.46 10.60
CA LYS A 6 0.77 -28.37 11.46
C LYS A 6 2.27 -28.13 11.30
N ASP A 7 3.03 -29.19 11.06
CA ASP A 7 4.49 -29.10 10.93
C ASP A 7 4.88 -28.35 9.65
N ASP A 8 4.13 -28.48 8.56
CA ASP A 8 4.35 -27.69 7.34
C ASP A 8 4.27 -26.16 7.63
N ILE A 9 3.36 -25.76 8.51
CA ILE A 9 3.23 -24.34 8.92
C ILE A 9 4.43 -23.93 9.77
N ILE A 10 4.81 -24.78 10.75
CA ILE A 10 5.93 -24.52 11.64
C ILE A 10 7.23 -24.40 10.84
N ASP A 11 7.46 -25.30 9.90
CA ASP A 11 8.66 -25.32 9.08
C ASP A 11 8.71 -24.11 8.13
N TYR A 12 7.57 -23.69 7.57
CA TYR A 12 7.50 -22.45 6.78
C TYR A 12 7.98 -21.22 7.57
N PHE A 13 7.58 -21.09 8.86
CA PHE A 13 8.05 -20.01 9.71
C PHE A 13 9.52 -20.16 10.10
N LYS A 14 9.99 -21.40 10.37
CA LYS A 14 11.40 -21.65 10.67
C LYS A 14 12.31 -21.34 9.48
N ASP A 15 11.88 -21.64 8.26
CA ASP A 15 12.60 -21.32 7.03
C ASP A 15 12.72 -19.80 6.80
N GLY A 16 11.85 -19.02 7.44
CA GLY A 16 11.93 -17.55 7.47
C GLY A 16 13.10 -17.02 8.30
N PHE A 17 13.66 -17.81 9.22
CA PHE A 17 14.82 -17.40 10.00
C PHE A 17 16.05 -17.20 9.10
N LYS A 18 16.68 -16.04 9.24
CA LYS A 18 17.89 -15.68 8.48
C LYS A 18 19.03 -15.35 9.42
N GLU A 19 20.21 -15.89 9.15
CA GLU A 19 21.44 -15.53 9.88
C GLU A 19 21.81 -14.06 9.66
N LYS A 20 21.53 -13.53 8.46
CA LYS A 20 21.77 -12.14 8.11
C LYS A 20 20.48 -11.35 8.18
N LEU A 21 20.46 -10.37 9.06
CA LEU A 21 19.31 -9.47 9.24
C LEU A 21 19.37 -8.30 8.25
N PHE A 22 18.17 -7.92 7.78
CA PHE A 22 17.95 -6.76 6.93
C PHE A 22 16.80 -5.93 7.52
N ILE A 23 16.73 -4.67 7.10
CA ILE A 23 15.65 -3.75 7.45
C ILE A 23 14.71 -3.67 6.25
N GLY A 24 13.42 -3.92 6.46
CA GLY A 24 12.36 -3.58 5.52
C GLY A 24 11.49 -2.50 6.14
N VAL A 25 11.04 -1.55 5.33
CA VAL A 25 10.16 -0.46 5.78
C VAL A 25 8.94 -0.39 4.89
N GLU A 26 7.79 -0.26 5.52
CA GLU A 26 6.54 0.11 4.89
C GLU A 26 6.31 1.62 5.07
N ASN A 27 5.93 2.28 3.99
CA ASN A 27 5.72 3.73 3.98
C ASN A 27 4.38 4.04 3.31
N GLU A 28 3.36 4.21 4.12
CA GLU A 28 1.98 4.43 3.70
C GLU A 28 1.61 5.92 3.68
N LYS A 29 0.80 6.32 2.70
CA LYS A 29 0.35 7.70 2.54
C LYS A 29 -1.06 7.78 2.02
N PHE A 30 -1.79 8.77 2.52
CA PHE A 30 -3.01 9.24 1.90
C PHE A 30 -2.70 10.18 0.73
N LEU A 31 -3.44 10.05 -0.36
CA LEU A 31 -3.41 10.98 -1.48
C LEU A 31 -4.67 11.83 -1.48
N ILE A 32 -4.48 13.15 -1.52
CA ILE A 32 -5.55 14.13 -1.41
C ILE A 32 -5.58 14.98 -2.69
N ASP A 33 -6.75 15.14 -3.25
CA ASP A 33 -7.01 16.09 -4.34
C ASP A 33 -7.00 17.52 -3.80
N ASN A 34 -6.11 18.35 -4.32
CA ASN A 34 -5.94 19.73 -3.85
C ASN A 34 -7.17 20.62 -4.11
N SER A 35 -7.96 20.30 -5.12
CA SER A 35 -9.15 21.10 -5.48
C SER A 35 -10.32 20.83 -4.54
N SER A 36 -10.52 19.57 -4.15
CA SER A 36 -11.64 19.16 -3.30
C SER A 36 -11.28 18.99 -1.83
N GLY A 37 -10.00 18.86 -1.50
CA GLY A 37 -9.52 18.51 -0.17
C GLY A 37 -9.87 17.09 0.28
N LYS A 38 -10.36 16.24 -0.63
CA LYS A 38 -10.78 14.85 -0.34
C LYS A 38 -9.74 13.85 -0.77
N ARG A 39 -9.80 12.64 -0.20
CA ARG A 39 -9.00 11.49 -0.65
C ARG A 39 -9.32 11.19 -2.11
N ILE A 40 -8.29 10.89 -2.90
CA ILE A 40 -8.47 10.50 -4.30
C ILE A 40 -9.11 9.12 -4.39
N ASN A 41 -9.90 8.90 -5.43
CA ASN A 41 -10.52 7.61 -5.72
C ASN A 41 -9.59 6.70 -6.53
N TYR A 42 -9.98 5.44 -6.71
CA TYR A 42 -9.18 4.45 -7.42
C TYR A 42 -8.84 4.88 -8.87
N LYS A 43 -9.74 5.54 -9.59
CA LYS A 43 -9.47 6.02 -10.95
C LYS A 43 -8.34 7.07 -10.96
N GLN A 44 -8.36 8.00 -10.02
CA GLN A 44 -7.29 8.99 -9.85
C GLN A 44 -5.98 8.33 -9.41
N THR A 45 -6.06 7.29 -8.58
CA THR A 45 -4.87 6.50 -8.20
C THR A 45 -4.25 5.78 -9.40
N LEU A 46 -5.05 5.33 -10.37
CA LEU A 46 -4.52 4.76 -11.62
C LEU A 46 -3.66 5.78 -12.39
N ASP A 47 -4.01 7.07 -12.39
CA ASP A 47 -3.20 8.10 -13.03
C ASP A 47 -1.82 8.21 -12.35
N VAL A 48 -1.78 8.17 -11.01
CA VAL A 48 -0.54 8.16 -10.22
C VAL A 48 0.29 6.90 -10.51
N LEU A 49 -0.31 5.71 -10.44
CA LEU A 49 0.39 4.44 -10.72
C LEU A 49 0.94 4.41 -12.15
N ASN A 50 0.17 4.89 -13.14
CA ASN A 50 0.63 4.95 -14.52
C ASN A 50 1.79 5.92 -14.70
N PHE A 51 1.81 7.04 -13.99
CA PHE A 51 2.94 7.96 -13.99
C PHE A 51 4.19 7.31 -13.37
N LEU A 52 4.04 6.64 -12.23
CA LEU A 52 5.15 5.96 -11.56
C LEU A 52 5.85 4.91 -12.44
N LYS A 53 5.16 4.32 -13.41
CA LYS A 53 5.79 3.42 -14.40
C LYS A 53 6.88 4.09 -15.21
N THR A 54 6.89 5.40 -15.37
CA THR A 54 7.95 6.13 -16.07
C THR A 54 9.31 6.02 -15.37
N PHE A 55 9.32 5.69 -14.07
CA PHE A 55 10.53 5.43 -13.28
C PHE A 55 10.96 3.95 -13.28
N GLY A 56 10.41 3.13 -14.18
CA GLY A 56 10.78 1.72 -14.32
C GLY A 56 9.97 0.74 -13.47
N TRP A 57 8.91 1.20 -12.81
CA TRP A 57 7.99 0.32 -12.12
C TRP A 57 7.17 -0.52 -13.10
N THR A 58 6.95 -1.80 -12.78
CA THR A 58 6.16 -2.75 -13.57
C THR A 58 4.82 -3.02 -12.91
N GLU A 59 3.79 -3.25 -13.73
CA GLU A 59 2.42 -3.46 -13.27
C GLU A 59 2.26 -4.75 -12.45
N VAL A 60 1.50 -4.64 -11.37
CA VAL A 60 0.95 -5.77 -10.63
C VAL A 60 -0.56 -5.73 -10.77
N LYS A 61 -1.14 -6.75 -11.37
CA LYS A 61 -2.57 -6.82 -11.66
C LYS A 61 -3.24 -7.97 -10.93
N GLU A 62 -4.50 -7.75 -10.60
CA GLU A 62 -5.44 -8.78 -10.17
C GLU A 62 -6.59 -8.79 -11.18
N LYS A 63 -6.68 -9.83 -12.00
CA LYS A 63 -7.52 -9.85 -13.21
C LYS A 63 -7.13 -8.67 -14.13
N GLU A 64 -8.06 -7.81 -14.48
CA GLU A 64 -7.82 -6.63 -15.31
C GLU A 64 -7.46 -5.37 -14.51
N ASN A 65 -7.50 -5.43 -13.18
CA ASN A 65 -7.29 -4.27 -12.34
C ASN A 65 -5.79 -4.10 -12.00
N LEU A 66 -5.25 -2.91 -12.22
CA LEU A 66 -3.93 -2.53 -11.74
C LEU A 66 -4.01 -2.26 -10.23
N ILE A 67 -3.42 -3.11 -9.42
CA ILE A 67 -3.52 -3.06 -7.95
C ILE A 67 -2.23 -2.68 -7.25
N GLY A 68 -1.19 -2.41 -8.01
CA GLY A 68 0.11 -2.04 -7.50
C GLY A 68 1.19 -2.07 -8.56
N LEU A 69 2.40 -1.83 -8.13
CA LEU A 69 3.60 -1.84 -8.97
C LEU A 69 4.72 -2.61 -8.27
N SER A 70 5.67 -3.12 -9.03
CA SER A 70 6.87 -3.78 -8.49
C SER A 70 8.14 -3.28 -9.18
N HIS A 71 9.24 -3.19 -8.45
CA HIS A 71 10.54 -2.81 -8.97
C HIS A 71 11.67 -3.31 -8.07
N ASN A 72 12.57 -4.16 -8.59
CA ASN A 72 13.78 -4.60 -7.89
C ASN A 72 13.55 -5.09 -6.44
N GLY A 73 12.58 -5.97 -6.23
CA GLY A 73 12.26 -6.53 -4.92
C GLY A 73 11.45 -5.63 -3.99
N LYS A 74 11.01 -4.47 -4.48
CA LYS A 74 10.10 -3.55 -3.80
C LYS A 74 8.74 -3.59 -4.46
N SER A 75 7.71 -3.16 -3.75
CA SER A 75 6.38 -2.98 -4.33
C SER A 75 5.71 -1.69 -3.86
N ILE A 76 4.89 -1.15 -4.73
CA ILE A 76 3.91 -0.13 -4.37
C ILE A 76 2.56 -0.83 -4.35
N THR A 77 1.87 -0.79 -3.22
CA THR A 77 0.58 -1.43 -3.03
C THR A 77 -0.52 -0.41 -2.72
N LEU A 78 -1.77 -0.85 -2.83
CA LEU A 78 -2.91 -0.06 -2.41
C LEU A 78 -3.53 -0.70 -1.17
N GLU A 79 -3.73 0.09 -0.15
CA GLU A 79 -4.36 -0.32 1.08
C GLU A 79 -5.91 -0.18 1.01
N PRO A 80 -6.70 -0.78 1.93
CA PRO A 80 -8.15 -0.90 1.79
C PRO A 80 -8.87 0.42 1.50
N GLY A 81 -8.42 1.50 2.13
CA GLY A 81 -8.94 2.85 1.93
C GLY A 81 -8.26 3.60 0.78
N ASN A 82 -7.64 2.88 -0.17
CA ASN A 82 -6.94 3.43 -1.32
C ASN A 82 -5.70 4.27 -0.98
N GLN A 83 -5.11 4.08 0.21
CA GLN A 83 -3.80 4.60 0.55
C GLN A 83 -2.76 3.94 -0.36
N ILE A 84 -1.69 4.69 -0.68
CA ILE A 84 -0.56 4.16 -1.44
C ILE A 84 0.58 3.81 -0.47
N GLU A 85 1.09 2.60 -0.57
CA GLU A 85 2.15 2.10 0.29
C GLU A 85 3.37 1.69 -0.51
N LEU A 86 4.56 2.11 -0.07
CA LEU A 86 5.81 1.47 -0.45
C LEU A 86 6.11 0.34 0.53
N ALA A 87 6.08 -0.89 0.06
CA ALA A 87 6.73 -2.02 0.75
C ALA A 87 8.17 -2.09 0.24
N GLY A 88 9.09 -1.62 1.07
CA GLY A 88 10.50 -1.44 0.72
C GLY A 88 11.27 -2.74 0.53
N GLY A 89 12.47 -2.62 -0.02
CA GLY A 89 13.38 -3.74 -0.23
C GLY A 89 14.15 -4.13 1.03
N LEU A 90 15.05 -5.09 0.86
CA LEU A 90 15.95 -5.54 1.93
C LEU A 90 17.12 -4.57 2.05
N CYS A 91 17.09 -3.67 3.02
CA CYS A 91 18.13 -2.69 3.31
C CYS A 91 19.09 -3.21 4.38
N LYS A 92 20.39 -2.95 4.20
CA LYS A 92 21.44 -3.39 5.13
C LYS A 92 21.61 -2.44 6.31
N ASN A 93 21.18 -1.20 6.16
CA ASN A 93 21.33 -0.14 7.16
C ASN A 93 20.30 0.97 6.93
N ILE A 94 20.22 1.89 7.91
CA ILE A 94 19.25 2.99 7.88
C ILE A 94 19.46 3.97 6.72
N HIS A 95 20.70 4.14 6.24
CA HIS A 95 20.96 5.04 5.12
C HIS A 95 20.35 4.52 3.82
N GLU A 96 20.37 3.20 3.60
CA GLU A 96 19.70 2.58 2.45
C GLU A 96 18.17 2.74 2.58
N VAL A 97 17.60 2.60 3.78
CA VAL A 97 16.18 2.88 4.06
C VAL A 97 15.82 4.33 3.74
N CYS A 98 16.62 5.29 4.22
CA CYS A 98 16.40 6.70 3.95
C CYS A 98 16.43 7.00 2.45
N LEU A 99 17.43 6.50 1.74
CA LEU A 99 17.56 6.69 0.30
C LEU A 99 16.36 6.13 -0.47
N GLU A 100 15.90 4.94 -0.09
CA GLU A 100 14.72 4.32 -0.69
C GLU A 100 13.44 5.15 -0.45
N SER A 101 13.25 5.59 0.78
CA SER A 101 12.08 6.40 1.17
C SER A 101 12.07 7.76 0.47
N TYR A 102 13.24 8.42 0.35
CA TYR A 102 13.36 9.68 -0.38
C TYR A 102 13.08 9.51 -1.87
N ASN A 103 13.67 8.49 -2.52
CA ASN A 103 13.42 8.21 -3.93
C ASN A 103 11.95 7.97 -4.22
N PHE A 104 11.28 7.20 -3.37
CA PHE A 104 9.83 6.98 -3.49
C PHE A 104 9.04 8.28 -3.32
N GLN A 105 9.39 9.07 -2.29
CA GLN A 105 8.69 10.34 -2.04
C GLN A 105 8.85 11.32 -3.21
N ASP A 106 10.04 11.41 -3.80
CA ASP A 106 10.31 12.29 -4.93
C ASP A 106 9.47 11.87 -6.16
N GLN A 107 9.49 10.58 -6.51
CA GLN A 107 8.67 10.04 -7.60
C GLN A 107 7.17 10.27 -7.37
N LEU A 108 6.73 10.08 -6.14
CA LEU A 108 5.33 10.28 -5.77
C LEU A 108 4.93 11.76 -5.81
N ASN A 109 5.84 12.65 -5.39
CA ASN A 109 5.63 14.09 -5.46
C ASN A 109 5.49 14.56 -6.92
N GLU A 110 6.36 14.11 -7.83
CA GLU A 110 6.25 14.43 -9.26
C GLU A 110 4.91 13.98 -9.85
N ALA A 111 4.44 12.77 -9.48
CA ALA A 111 3.13 12.29 -9.89
C ALA A 111 1.99 13.17 -9.34
N CYS A 112 2.10 13.53 -8.06
CA CYS A 112 1.11 14.36 -7.38
C CYS A 112 1.04 15.78 -7.95
N GLU A 113 2.17 16.41 -8.23
CA GLU A 113 2.23 17.71 -8.87
C GLU A 113 1.53 17.73 -10.24
N LYS A 114 1.81 16.70 -11.06
CA LYS A 114 1.20 16.56 -12.38
C LYS A 114 -0.33 16.51 -12.35
N TYR A 115 -0.90 15.85 -11.36
CA TYR A 115 -2.35 15.63 -11.26
C TYR A 115 -3.05 16.52 -10.24
N ASN A 116 -2.35 17.52 -9.68
CA ASN A 116 -2.86 18.42 -8.64
C ASN A 116 -3.32 17.68 -7.38
N PHE A 117 -2.52 16.70 -6.93
CA PHE A 117 -2.71 16.00 -5.68
C PHE A 117 -1.62 16.37 -4.67
N LYS A 118 -1.75 15.90 -3.45
CA LYS A 118 -0.71 15.95 -2.41
C LYS A 118 -0.71 14.68 -1.58
N THR A 119 0.45 14.37 -1.00
CA THR A 119 0.60 13.28 -0.04
C THR A 119 0.41 13.77 1.39
N ILE A 120 -0.19 12.94 2.23
CA ILE A 120 -0.24 13.17 3.68
C ILE A 120 0.22 11.89 4.39
N SER A 121 1.21 12.06 5.27
CA SER A 121 1.74 10.98 6.14
C SER A 121 1.18 11.18 7.54
N ILE A 122 0.08 10.51 7.85
CA ILE A 122 -0.56 10.47 9.16
C ILE A 122 -1.02 9.04 9.43
N GLY A 123 -1.00 8.62 10.68
CA GLY A 123 -1.43 7.27 11.07
C GLY A 123 -2.95 7.09 11.13
N HIS A 124 -3.72 8.16 10.94
CA HIS A 124 -5.19 8.09 10.95
C HIS A 124 -5.79 9.27 10.20
N ASP A 125 -6.78 9.02 9.35
CA ASP A 125 -7.56 10.07 8.70
C ASP A 125 -8.76 10.50 9.58
N PRO A 126 -8.70 11.66 10.24
CA PRO A 126 -9.76 12.11 11.13
C PRO A 126 -10.95 12.75 10.39
N SER A 127 -10.85 12.98 9.10
CA SER A 127 -11.78 13.82 8.33
C SER A 127 -12.76 13.03 7.47
N THR A 128 -12.35 11.88 6.94
CA THR A 128 -13.19 11.09 6.04
C THR A 128 -14.05 10.10 6.84
N LYS A 129 -15.35 10.16 6.67
CA LYS A 129 -16.25 9.16 7.27
C LYS A 129 -16.02 7.80 6.61
N THR A 130 -16.11 6.72 7.37
CA THR A 130 -15.89 5.34 6.89
C THR A 130 -16.66 5.01 5.61
N ASN A 131 -17.91 5.46 5.50
CA ASN A 131 -18.74 5.24 4.31
C ASN A 131 -18.34 6.04 3.08
N ASP A 132 -17.53 7.08 3.25
CA ASP A 132 -17.07 7.97 2.19
C ASP A 132 -15.63 7.64 1.75
N VAL A 133 -15.01 6.65 2.39
CA VAL A 133 -13.64 6.23 2.07
C VAL A 133 -13.60 5.60 0.69
N PRO A 134 -12.71 6.06 -0.21
CA PRO A 134 -12.52 5.42 -1.50
C PRO A 134 -12.04 3.98 -1.33
N SER A 135 -12.62 3.05 -2.06
CA SER A 135 -12.17 1.65 -2.11
C SER A 135 -11.40 1.36 -3.39
N ASN A 136 -10.63 0.29 -3.38
CA ASN A 136 -9.97 -0.25 -4.56
C ASN A 136 -10.43 -1.68 -4.86
N PRO A 137 -10.17 -2.22 -6.08
CA PRO A 137 -10.80 -3.45 -6.54
C PRO A 137 -10.14 -4.75 -6.06
N LYS A 138 -9.21 -4.73 -5.11
CA LYS A 138 -8.58 -5.96 -4.58
C LYS A 138 -9.64 -6.88 -3.98
N GLU A 139 -9.67 -8.14 -4.42
CA GLU A 139 -10.65 -9.14 -3.97
C GLU A 139 -10.61 -9.37 -2.46
N ARG A 140 -9.39 -9.39 -1.87
CA ARG A 140 -9.24 -9.57 -0.42
C ARG A 140 -9.98 -8.50 0.38
N TYR A 141 -10.06 -7.26 -0.11
CA TYR A 141 -10.72 -6.18 0.61
C TYR A 141 -12.24 -6.27 0.57
N LYS A 142 -12.79 -6.84 -0.50
CA LYS A 142 -14.24 -7.18 -0.53
C LYS A 142 -14.59 -8.20 0.54
N ILE A 143 -13.76 -9.23 0.70
CA ILE A 143 -13.93 -10.24 1.75
C ILE A 143 -13.80 -9.59 3.13
N MET A 144 -12.74 -8.81 3.35
CA MET A 144 -12.49 -8.13 4.63
C MET A 144 -13.66 -7.20 5.00
N THR A 145 -14.17 -6.41 4.05
CA THR A 145 -15.31 -5.51 4.27
C THR A 145 -16.57 -6.26 4.75
N SER A 146 -16.79 -7.48 4.27
CA SER A 146 -17.94 -8.29 4.69
C SER A 146 -17.72 -9.04 6.00
N GLU A 147 -16.49 -9.46 6.29
CA GLU A 147 -16.19 -10.33 7.44
C GLU A 147 -15.78 -9.56 8.71
N MET A 148 -15.00 -8.49 8.57
CA MET A 148 -14.48 -7.75 9.73
C MET A 148 -15.57 -7.15 10.63
N PRO A 149 -16.69 -6.59 10.12
CA PRO A 149 -17.75 -6.07 10.96
C PRO A 149 -18.43 -7.11 11.87
N LYS A 150 -18.33 -8.40 11.53
CA LYS A 150 -18.86 -9.49 12.33
C LYS A 150 -18.05 -9.71 13.63
N ASN A 151 -16.81 -9.25 13.64
CA ASN A 151 -15.87 -9.45 14.75
C ASN A 151 -15.64 -8.19 15.59
N GLY A 152 -16.02 -7.01 15.09
CA GLY A 152 -15.85 -5.77 15.84
C GLY A 152 -16.50 -4.56 15.19
N SER A 153 -17.17 -3.74 15.99
CA SER A 153 -17.93 -2.56 15.50
C SER A 153 -17.04 -1.46 14.88
N LEU A 154 -15.75 -1.38 15.25
CA LEU A 154 -14.80 -0.40 14.74
C LEU A 154 -13.85 -0.96 13.69
N SER A 155 -14.04 -2.21 13.27
CA SER A 155 -13.10 -2.89 12.38
C SER A 155 -12.96 -2.23 11.00
N LEU A 156 -14.05 -1.71 10.43
CA LEU A 156 -13.98 -0.97 9.17
C LEU A 156 -13.30 0.40 9.33
N ASN A 157 -13.50 1.07 10.47
CA ASN A 157 -12.80 2.31 10.75
C ASN A 157 -11.29 2.09 10.80
N MET A 158 -10.86 1.06 11.52
CA MET A 158 -9.44 0.67 11.60
C MET A 158 -8.89 0.31 10.21
N MET A 159 -9.64 -0.42 9.39
CA MET A 159 -9.20 -0.86 8.08
C MET A 159 -9.08 0.29 7.04
N TYR A 160 -9.96 1.29 7.13
CA TYR A 160 -10.07 2.34 6.10
C TYR A 160 -9.42 3.67 6.46
N GLN A 161 -9.23 3.93 7.74
CA GLN A 161 -8.77 5.25 8.22
C GLN A 161 -7.37 5.22 8.84
N THR A 162 -6.80 4.03 9.03
CA THR A 162 -5.41 3.88 9.50
C THR A 162 -4.50 3.52 8.37
#